data_7f01905d6621495562354aa5535b48ee
#
_entry.id   7f01905d6621495562354aa5535b48ee
#
_cell.length_a   1.000
_cell.length_b   1.000
_cell.length_c   1.000
_cell.angle_alpha   90.00
_cell.angle_beta   90.00
_cell.angle_gamma   90.00
#
_symmetry.space_group_name_H-M   'P 1'
#
loop_
_entity.id
_entity.type
_entity.pdbx_description
1 polymer ?
#
loop_
_entity_poly.entity_id
_entity_poly.type
_entity_poly.pdbx_seq_one_letter_code
_entity_poly.pdbx_strand_id
1 'polypeptide(L)'
;MTVPDNPYAALAQEEPEPQVSRFRQVGRTIPLRTRVILLVVGIAGLGLLVNAVAVSSLMREASYTRLDQELETAMSSWARSAESFGGIRQGPPSDFYVAKVFPDGSSIIINDAQSAPDLTATTIGTGPHTVEAVPGSPSSIPWRVMATTSNDVITVVGKSMARETTLLYRLVVVQFVIGVLILVTILISSFYLVKRSLRPLREVEDTAKSIARGDLDRRVPQWPMTTEVGQLANALNVMLEQLQASILSAQEKESQMRRFVGDASHELRTPLTSVKGYSELYHSGATKDADWVLSKIGGEAQRMSVLVEDLLSLTRAEGQQMEKHPVDMLELSLSVASSLRAAWPDRSIGVVNNTGSVPLVEGDPTRLHQVLTNLVNNGLNHGGPEAKVQIDISTEDEAVVVRVSDDGAGMPPEDAQHIFERFYRADTSRSRASGGSGLGLAITKSLVEGHRGTIAVSSDVGIGTVFTIKLPALVD
;
A
#
# COMPACT_ATOMS: atom_id res chain seq x y z
N MET A 1 12.70 33.63 47.42
CA MET A 1 11.44 33.47 46.67
C MET A 1 11.46 32.07 46.07
N THR A 2 10.91 31.14 46.83
CA THR A 2 10.89 29.67 46.53
C THR A 2 9.74 29.41 45.57
N VAL A 3 10.05 28.69 44.48
CA VAL A 3 9.08 28.20 43.49
C VAL A 3 8.20 27.12 44.14
N PRO A 4 6.88 27.15 44.00
CA PRO A 4 6.01 26.14 44.61
C PRO A 4 6.11 24.80 43.88
N ASP A 5 6.15 23.72 44.68
CA ASP A 5 6.11 22.32 44.25
C ASP A 5 4.94 22.03 43.30
N ASN A 6 5.24 21.28 42.25
CA ASN A 6 4.27 20.79 41.26
C ASN A 6 3.34 19.73 41.87
N PRO A 7 2.03 19.99 42.09
CA PRO A 7 1.11 19.03 42.71
C PRO A 7 0.80 17.80 41.85
N TYR A 8 1.28 17.74 40.63
CA TYR A 8 1.03 16.61 39.68
C TYR A 8 2.18 15.58 39.60
N ALA A 9 3.25 15.75 40.40
CA ALA A 9 4.35 14.78 40.43
C ALA A 9 3.96 13.40 41.03
N ALA A 10 2.83 13.31 41.75
CA ALA A 10 2.36 12.08 42.35
C ALA A 10 1.50 11.18 41.46
N LEU A 11 1.16 11.61 40.24
CA LEU A 11 0.31 10.84 39.31
C LEU A 11 1.14 10.08 38.22
N ALA A 12 2.46 10.21 38.20
CA ALA A 12 3.33 9.36 37.42
C ALA A 12 3.59 8.04 38.16
N GLN A 13 2.55 7.25 38.46
CA GLN A 13 2.72 5.83 38.72
C GLN A 13 3.10 5.17 37.40
N GLU A 14 4.34 4.69 37.32
CA GLU A 14 4.79 3.78 36.27
C GLU A 14 3.81 2.62 36.17
N GLU A 15 3.01 2.58 35.09
CA GLU A 15 2.31 1.37 34.70
C GLU A 15 3.37 0.27 34.52
N PRO A 16 3.23 -0.90 35.15
CA PRO A 16 4.17 -1.99 34.94
C PRO A 16 4.14 -2.37 33.47
N GLU A 17 5.28 -2.23 32.79
CA GLU A 17 5.45 -2.72 31.42
C GLU A 17 4.92 -4.16 31.32
N PRO A 18 4.01 -4.46 30.38
CA PRO A 18 3.52 -5.81 30.23
C PRO A 18 4.71 -6.72 29.96
N GLN A 19 4.96 -7.69 30.84
CA GLN A 19 5.98 -8.73 30.65
C GLN A 19 5.61 -9.54 29.40
N VAL A 20 6.02 -9.07 28.27
CA VAL A 20 5.91 -9.78 26.99
C VAL A 20 6.78 -11.02 27.12
N SER A 21 6.15 -12.18 27.22
CA SER A 21 6.83 -13.46 27.45
C SER A 21 8.01 -13.61 26.48
N ARG A 22 9.16 -14.05 26.99
CA ARG A 22 10.41 -14.26 26.21
C ARG A 22 10.19 -15.08 24.93
N PHE A 23 9.20 -15.95 24.90
CA PHE A 23 8.77 -16.70 23.71
C PHE A 23 8.24 -15.83 22.56
N ARG A 24 7.59 -14.68 22.84
CA ARG A 24 7.14 -13.75 21.81
C ARG A 24 8.29 -12.92 21.21
N GLN A 25 9.35 -12.66 21.96
CA GLN A 25 10.51 -11.91 21.46
C GLN A 25 11.41 -12.75 20.54
N VAL A 26 11.62 -14.03 20.86
CA VAL A 26 12.40 -14.95 20.00
C VAL A 26 11.71 -15.14 18.63
N GLY A 27 10.38 -15.13 18.61
CA GLY A 27 9.62 -15.21 17.35
C GLY A 27 9.82 -14.00 16.42
N ARG A 28 10.19 -12.81 16.91
CA ARG A 28 10.33 -11.59 16.09
C ARG A 28 11.68 -11.48 15.36
N THR A 29 12.71 -12.18 15.80
CA THR A 29 14.08 -12.08 15.27
C THR A 29 14.38 -13.05 14.13
N ILE A 30 13.55 -14.10 13.94
CA ILE A 30 13.80 -15.10 12.90
C ILE A 30 13.12 -14.65 11.60
N PRO A 31 13.86 -14.56 10.47
CA PRO A 31 13.29 -14.23 9.17
C PRO A 31 12.15 -15.18 8.78
N LEU A 32 11.10 -14.66 8.14
CA LEU A 32 9.93 -15.45 7.70
C LEU A 32 10.34 -16.70 6.91
N ARG A 33 11.33 -16.55 6.04
CA ARG A 33 11.93 -17.64 5.27
C ARG A 33 12.35 -18.82 6.14
N THR A 34 13.10 -18.55 7.21
CA THR A 34 13.63 -19.59 8.11
C THR A 34 12.50 -20.27 8.89
N ARG A 35 11.48 -19.51 9.32
CA ARG A 35 10.31 -20.07 10.02
C ARG A 35 9.54 -21.05 9.17
N VAL A 36 9.27 -20.70 7.91
CA VAL A 36 8.52 -21.56 7.00
C VAL A 36 9.30 -22.85 6.73
N ILE A 37 10.62 -22.77 6.48
CA ILE A 37 11.45 -23.94 6.26
C ILE A 37 11.47 -24.84 7.49
N LEU A 38 11.68 -24.27 8.70
CA LEU A 38 11.70 -25.06 9.94
C LEU A 38 10.35 -25.74 10.20
N LEU A 39 9.24 -25.05 9.92
CA LEU A 39 7.90 -25.63 10.09
C LEU A 39 7.67 -26.81 9.14
N VAL A 40 8.00 -26.66 7.86
CA VAL A 40 7.83 -27.73 6.86
C VAL A 40 8.69 -28.94 7.21
N VAL A 41 9.99 -28.73 7.52
CA VAL A 41 10.91 -29.79 7.90
C VAL A 41 10.50 -30.45 9.22
N GLY A 42 10.02 -29.66 10.20
CA GLY A 42 9.53 -30.16 11.47
C GLY A 42 8.30 -31.07 11.33
N ILE A 43 7.30 -30.64 10.55
CA ILE A 43 6.10 -31.44 10.27
C ILE A 43 6.47 -32.74 9.53
N ALA A 44 7.33 -32.65 8.52
CA ALA A 44 7.79 -33.83 7.78
C ALA A 44 8.57 -34.80 8.67
N GLY A 45 9.48 -34.28 9.52
CA GLY A 45 10.23 -35.08 10.48
C GLY A 45 9.35 -35.80 11.49
N LEU A 46 8.33 -35.11 12.01
CA LEU A 46 7.35 -35.70 12.91
C LEU A 46 6.54 -36.81 12.22
N GLY A 47 6.08 -36.56 11.00
CA GLY A 47 5.37 -37.56 10.20
C GLY A 47 6.20 -38.81 9.92
N LEU A 48 7.48 -38.64 9.55
CA LEU A 48 8.41 -39.75 9.36
C LEU A 48 8.68 -40.51 10.65
N LEU A 49 8.83 -39.86 11.78
CA LEU A 49 8.99 -40.46 13.10
C LEU A 49 7.77 -41.32 13.46
N VAL A 50 6.58 -40.78 13.34
CA VAL A 50 5.33 -41.52 13.61
C VAL A 50 5.20 -42.72 12.71
N ASN A 51 5.50 -42.57 11.41
CA ASN A 51 5.50 -43.67 10.46
C ASN A 51 6.50 -44.76 10.86
N ALA A 52 7.74 -44.36 11.24
CA ALA A 52 8.78 -45.32 11.62
C ALA A 52 8.38 -46.11 12.87
N VAL A 53 7.80 -45.46 13.88
CA VAL A 53 7.30 -46.11 15.09
C VAL A 53 6.14 -47.05 14.76
N ALA A 54 5.17 -46.61 13.96
CA ALA A 54 3.99 -47.40 13.58
C ALA A 54 4.40 -48.69 12.80
N VAL A 55 5.23 -48.52 11.78
CA VAL A 55 5.68 -49.68 10.97
C VAL A 55 6.53 -50.65 11.79
N SER A 56 7.43 -50.14 12.65
CA SER A 56 8.25 -51.00 13.51
C SER A 56 7.41 -51.74 14.56
N SER A 57 6.38 -51.09 15.15
CA SER A 57 5.48 -51.74 16.10
C SER A 57 4.62 -52.80 15.45
N LEU A 58 4.01 -52.53 14.30
CA LEU A 58 3.22 -53.50 13.53
C LEU A 58 4.06 -54.70 13.09
N MET A 59 5.28 -54.47 12.60
CA MET A 59 6.17 -55.55 12.19
C MET A 59 6.62 -56.40 13.36
N ARG A 60 6.85 -55.77 14.54
CA ARG A 60 7.18 -56.48 15.77
C ARG A 60 6.03 -57.40 16.19
N GLU A 61 4.79 -56.86 16.25
CA GLU A 61 3.58 -57.60 16.60
C GLU A 61 3.36 -58.79 15.63
N ALA A 62 3.45 -58.55 14.32
CA ALA A 62 3.30 -59.59 13.33
C ALA A 62 4.37 -60.69 13.48
N SER A 63 5.62 -60.34 13.81
CA SER A 63 6.71 -61.31 14.04
C SER A 63 6.44 -62.14 15.27
N TYR A 64 5.96 -61.54 16.36
CA TYR A 64 5.63 -62.29 17.57
C TYR A 64 4.45 -63.24 17.35
N THR A 65 3.36 -62.76 16.72
CA THR A 65 2.20 -63.61 16.42
C THR A 65 2.59 -64.81 15.54
N ARG A 66 3.46 -64.60 14.59
CA ARG A 66 3.98 -65.68 13.74
C ARG A 66 4.81 -66.71 14.52
N LEU A 67 5.72 -66.25 15.40
CA LEU A 67 6.52 -67.13 16.24
C LEU A 67 5.62 -67.95 17.18
N ASP A 68 4.61 -67.33 17.77
CA ASP A 68 3.65 -67.95 18.69
C ASP A 68 2.88 -69.06 17.96
N GLN A 69 2.40 -68.80 16.71
CA GLN A 69 1.71 -69.83 15.90
C GLN A 69 2.64 -71.01 15.53
N GLU A 70 3.93 -70.69 15.20
CA GLU A 70 4.91 -71.72 14.89
C GLU A 70 5.21 -72.58 16.12
N LEU A 71 5.31 -72.01 17.33
CA LEU A 71 5.49 -72.77 18.60
C LEU A 71 4.27 -73.60 18.98
N GLU A 72 3.06 -73.03 18.84
CA GLU A 72 1.80 -73.76 19.08
C GLU A 72 1.66 -74.95 18.11
N THR A 73 1.96 -74.72 16.82
CA THR A 73 1.94 -75.79 15.84
C THR A 73 2.97 -76.90 16.12
N ALA A 74 4.17 -76.49 16.53
CA ALA A 74 5.23 -77.42 16.91
C ALA A 74 4.81 -78.24 18.12
N MET A 75 4.24 -77.59 19.14
CA MET A 75 3.77 -78.23 20.37
C MET A 75 2.62 -79.23 20.13
N SER A 76 1.66 -78.90 19.26
CA SER A 76 0.48 -79.67 18.93
C SER A 76 0.81 -80.88 17.97
N SER A 77 1.86 -80.75 17.19
CA SER A 77 2.21 -81.79 16.19
C SER A 77 3.32 -82.71 16.66
N TRP A 78 4.55 -82.36 16.36
CA TRP A 78 5.69 -83.25 16.55
C TRP A 78 6.34 -83.23 17.92
N ALA A 79 6.25 -82.15 18.69
CA ALA A 79 6.92 -82.02 19.97
C ALA A 79 6.29 -82.92 21.08
N ARG A 80 4.96 -83.00 21.07
CA ARG A 80 4.19 -83.82 22.02
C ARG A 80 4.31 -85.31 21.71
N SER A 81 4.39 -85.68 20.44
CA SER A 81 4.41 -87.09 19.98
C SER A 81 5.78 -87.83 20.19
N ALA A 82 6.73 -87.07 20.72
CA ALA A 82 8.10 -87.55 20.79
C ALA A 82 8.40 -88.48 21.98
N GLU A 83 7.55 -89.50 22.26
CA GLU A 83 7.94 -90.64 23.13
C GLU A 83 9.12 -91.42 22.54
N SER A 84 9.49 -91.11 21.30
CA SER A 84 10.48 -91.88 20.58
C SER A 84 11.36 -91.07 19.62
N PHE A 85 12.13 -90.11 20.15
CA PHE A 85 13.20 -89.54 19.32
C PHE A 85 14.30 -90.57 18.99
N GLY A 86 14.27 -91.77 19.62
CA GLY A 86 15.19 -92.89 19.30
C GLY A 86 14.88 -93.71 18.02
N GLY A 87 13.76 -93.43 17.31
CA GLY A 87 13.31 -94.14 16.15
C GLY A 87 12.90 -93.39 14.91
N ILE A 88 12.88 -92.01 15.01
CA ILE A 88 12.40 -91.19 13.90
C ILE A 88 13.55 -90.83 12.97
N ARG A 89 13.39 -91.16 11.66
CA ARG A 89 14.32 -90.79 10.58
C ARG A 89 14.38 -89.26 10.32
N GLN A 90 13.56 -88.47 10.97
CA GLN A 90 13.55 -86.97 10.89
C GLN A 90 13.44 -86.38 12.31
N GLY A 91 14.52 -85.83 12.82
CA GLY A 91 14.52 -85.00 14.07
C GLY A 91 13.69 -83.77 13.91
N PRO A 92 13.44 -83.07 15.00
CA PRO A 92 12.76 -81.72 14.95
C PRO A 92 13.47 -80.76 13.99
N PRO A 93 12.78 -79.83 13.35
CA PRO A 93 13.42 -78.80 12.50
C PRO A 93 14.60 -78.13 13.20
N SER A 94 15.72 -77.94 12.54
CA SER A 94 16.99 -77.48 13.14
C SER A 94 16.93 -76.07 13.76
N ASP A 95 15.89 -75.31 13.45
CA ASP A 95 15.70 -73.97 13.94
C ASP A 95 14.87 -73.88 15.26
N PHE A 96 14.47 -75.12 15.77
CA PHE A 96 13.76 -75.18 17.07
C PHE A 96 14.72 -75.85 18.11
N TYR A 97 14.75 -75.19 19.32
CA TYR A 97 15.29 -75.81 20.53
C TYR A 97 14.20 -76.69 21.16
N VAL A 98 14.53 -77.86 21.56
CA VAL A 98 13.62 -78.76 22.27
C VAL A 98 14.32 -79.37 23.49
N ALA A 99 13.70 -79.14 24.64
CA ALA A 99 14.14 -79.80 25.87
C ALA A 99 12.99 -80.62 26.47
N LYS A 100 13.30 -81.88 26.87
CA LYS A 100 12.41 -82.72 27.64
C LYS A 100 13.02 -82.98 29.01
N VAL A 101 12.23 -82.65 30.07
CA VAL A 101 12.62 -82.88 31.45
C VAL A 101 11.71 -83.95 32.03
N PHE A 102 12.35 -85.08 32.47
CA PHE A 102 11.66 -86.25 33.03
C PHE A 102 11.51 -86.12 34.53
N PRO A 103 10.56 -86.89 35.19
CA PRO A 103 10.31 -86.85 36.62
C PRO A 103 11.54 -87.25 37.46
N ASP A 104 12.48 -87.95 36.94
CA ASP A 104 13.74 -88.37 37.58
C ASP A 104 14.80 -87.27 37.58
N GLY A 105 14.46 -86.06 37.05
CA GLY A 105 15.35 -84.91 36.90
C GLY A 105 16.29 -84.99 35.69
N SER A 106 16.26 -86.12 34.92
CA SER A 106 17.01 -86.21 33.67
C SER A 106 16.42 -85.30 32.58
N SER A 107 17.25 -84.75 31.72
CA SER A 107 16.80 -83.91 30.60
C SER A 107 17.45 -84.36 29.26
N ILE A 108 16.65 -84.33 28.22
CA ILE A 108 17.16 -84.55 26.84
C ILE A 108 16.99 -83.21 26.12
N ILE A 109 18.11 -82.70 25.60
CA ILE A 109 18.12 -81.48 24.81
C ILE A 109 18.41 -81.85 23.37
N ILE A 110 17.60 -81.36 22.43
CA ILE A 110 17.76 -81.65 21.00
C ILE A 110 17.96 -80.30 20.32
N ASN A 111 18.85 -80.26 19.34
CA ASN A 111 19.26 -79.02 18.66
C ASN A 111 19.86 -77.99 19.63
N ASP A 112 20.83 -78.43 20.45
CA ASP A 112 21.63 -77.55 21.30
C ASP A 112 22.45 -76.64 20.41
N ALA A 113 21.88 -75.43 20.22
CA ALA A 113 22.55 -74.40 19.43
C ALA A 113 23.59 -73.72 20.35
N GLN A 114 24.53 -72.99 19.75
CA GLN A 114 25.55 -72.18 20.47
C GLN A 114 24.94 -71.20 21.50
N SER A 115 23.61 -71.01 21.50
CA SER A 115 22.84 -70.22 22.47
C SER A 115 21.58 -71.02 22.82
N ALA A 116 21.28 -71.17 24.10
CA ALA A 116 20.06 -71.80 24.63
C ALA A 116 19.20 -70.84 25.40
N PRO A 117 17.87 -71.06 25.46
CA PRO A 117 16.97 -70.26 26.30
C PRO A 117 17.23 -70.55 27.80
N ASP A 118 17.11 -69.50 28.64
CA ASP A 118 17.12 -69.67 30.07
C ASP A 118 15.78 -70.26 30.51
N LEU A 119 15.79 -71.54 30.81
CA LEU A 119 14.58 -72.29 31.20
C LEU A 119 14.17 -72.02 32.68
N THR A 120 14.99 -71.37 33.48
CA THR A 120 14.66 -71.04 34.89
C THR A 120 13.51 -70.02 34.97
N ALA A 121 13.36 -69.19 33.96
CA ALA A 121 12.28 -68.20 33.80
C ALA A 121 11.05 -68.77 33.06
N THR A 122 11.04 -70.04 32.68
CA THR A 122 9.96 -70.65 31.89
C THR A 122 8.79 -71.06 32.78
N THR A 123 7.58 -70.53 32.52
CA THR A 123 6.37 -70.92 33.20
C THR A 123 5.63 -72.00 32.42
N ILE A 124 5.34 -73.10 33.08
CA ILE A 124 4.67 -74.24 32.46
C ILE A 124 3.16 -73.99 32.35
N GLY A 125 2.58 -74.29 31.17
CA GLY A 125 1.15 -74.20 30.92
C GLY A 125 0.66 -72.77 30.58
N THR A 126 1.53 -71.80 30.50
CA THR A 126 1.26 -70.47 29.93
C THR A 126 1.59 -70.53 28.45
N GLY A 127 0.90 -69.69 27.65
CA GLY A 127 1.18 -69.56 26.24
C GLY A 127 2.63 -69.18 25.93
N PRO A 128 2.97 -68.94 24.66
CA PRO A 128 4.34 -68.58 24.27
C PRO A 128 4.79 -67.28 24.96
N HIS A 129 5.98 -67.28 25.56
CA HIS A 129 6.58 -66.12 26.23
C HIS A 129 8.05 -65.96 25.89
N THR A 130 8.59 -64.76 26.16
CA THR A 130 9.98 -64.43 25.82
C THR A 130 10.86 -64.65 27.05
N VAL A 131 11.96 -65.34 26.86
CA VAL A 131 13.01 -65.57 27.87
C VAL A 131 14.35 -65.10 27.31
N GLU A 132 15.28 -64.77 28.19
CA GLU A 132 16.64 -64.40 27.79
C GLU A 132 17.46 -65.67 27.44
N ALA A 133 18.59 -65.51 26.78
CA ALA A 133 19.55 -66.59 26.58
C ALA A 133 20.27 -66.87 27.89
N VAL A 134 20.71 -68.14 28.11
CA VAL A 134 21.53 -68.56 29.29
C VAL A 134 22.74 -67.63 29.41
N PRO A 135 23.04 -67.17 30.66
CA PRO A 135 24.21 -66.34 30.91
C PRO A 135 25.48 -66.98 30.46
N GLY A 136 26.31 -66.25 29.67
CA GLY A 136 27.54 -66.77 29.08
C GLY A 136 27.39 -67.38 27.68
N SER A 137 26.18 -67.36 27.13
CA SER A 137 25.97 -67.71 25.70
C SER A 137 26.68 -66.70 24.79
N PRO A 138 27.23 -67.15 23.64
CA PRO A 138 27.87 -66.26 22.67
C PRO A 138 26.94 -65.15 22.10
N SER A 139 25.63 -65.32 22.28
CA SER A 139 24.62 -64.36 21.80
C SER A 139 23.60 -64.11 22.94
N SER A 140 23.37 -62.84 23.30
CA SER A 140 22.35 -62.40 24.23
C SER A 140 20.96 -62.25 23.59
N ILE A 141 20.72 -62.91 22.45
CA ILE A 141 19.46 -62.78 21.70
C ILE A 141 18.37 -63.55 22.44
N PRO A 142 17.22 -62.90 22.70
CA PRO A 142 16.12 -63.56 23.41
C PRO A 142 15.49 -64.69 22.60
N TRP A 143 14.86 -65.57 23.34
CA TRP A 143 14.16 -66.75 22.80
C TRP A 143 12.65 -66.61 23.06
N ARG A 144 11.84 -67.09 22.16
CA ARG A 144 10.43 -67.32 22.35
C ARG A 144 10.22 -68.78 22.68
N VAL A 145 9.63 -69.06 23.85
CA VAL A 145 9.50 -70.43 24.34
C VAL A 145 8.06 -70.72 24.75
N MET A 146 7.69 -71.99 24.68
CA MET A 146 6.44 -72.56 25.18
C MET A 146 6.72 -73.91 25.88
N ALA A 147 6.18 -74.08 27.08
CA ALA A 147 6.34 -75.29 27.83
C ALA A 147 4.98 -75.92 28.17
N THR A 148 4.89 -77.26 28.01
CA THR A 148 3.71 -78.04 28.40
C THR A 148 4.11 -79.28 29.15
N THR A 149 3.24 -79.81 30.01
CA THR A 149 3.42 -81.07 30.72
C THR A 149 2.47 -82.09 30.13
N SER A 150 3.00 -83.32 29.80
CA SER A 150 2.22 -84.46 29.37
C SER A 150 2.83 -85.71 29.96
N ASN A 151 2.07 -86.60 30.64
CA ASN A 151 2.54 -87.85 31.31
C ASN A 151 3.77 -87.58 32.21
N ASP A 152 3.71 -86.51 33.03
CA ASP A 152 4.77 -86.02 33.92
C ASP A 152 6.10 -85.65 33.25
N VAL A 153 6.12 -85.54 31.94
CA VAL A 153 7.27 -85.02 31.16
C VAL A 153 7.00 -83.61 30.77
N ILE A 154 7.90 -82.69 31.13
CA ILE A 154 7.86 -81.30 30.70
C ILE A 154 8.57 -81.23 29.36
N THR A 155 7.80 -80.78 28.34
CA THR A 155 8.36 -80.50 27.03
C THR A 155 8.45 -79.05 26.81
N VAL A 156 9.63 -78.52 26.51
CA VAL A 156 9.86 -77.10 26.17
C VAL A 156 10.26 -77.00 24.72
N VAL A 157 9.58 -76.16 23.97
CA VAL A 157 9.94 -75.80 22.61
C VAL A 157 10.31 -74.32 22.55
N GLY A 158 11.45 -74.03 21.96
CA GLY A 158 11.91 -72.66 21.84
C GLY A 158 12.36 -72.33 20.42
N LYS A 159 12.24 -71.07 20.06
CA LYS A 159 12.77 -70.54 18.80
C LYS A 159 13.55 -69.26 19.08
N SER A 160 14.76 -69.19 18.51
CA SER A 160 15.59 -67.98 18.65
C SER A 160 15.00 -66.81 17.86
N MET A 161 14.98 -65.65 18.49
CA MET A 161 14.52 -64.36 17.87
C MET A 161 15.61 -63.67 17.05
N ALA A 162 16.75 -64.36 16.73
CA ALA A 162 17.88 -63.76 16.04
C ALA A 162 17.51 -63.23 14.65
N ARG A 163 16.68 -63.98 13.92
CA ARG A 163 16.23 -63.58 12.59
C ARG A 163 15.30 -62.38 12.64
N GLU A 164 14.36 -62.36 13.59
CA GLU A 164 13.38 -61.33 13.77
C GLU A 164 14.05 -60.00 14.24
N THR A 165 14.96 -60.05 15.20
CA THR A 165 15.74 -58.89 15.65
C THR A 165 16.62 -58.33 14.54
N THR A 166 17.23 -59.19 13.72
CA THR A 166 18.02 -58.75 12.57
C THR A 166 17.15 -58.08 11.51
N LEU A 167 15.97 -58.63 11.24
CA LEU A 167 15.03 -58.05 10.27
C LEU A 167 14.51 -56.69 10.77
N LEU A 168 14.11 -56.57 12.05
CA LEU A 168 13.68 -55.31 12.65
C LEU A 168 14.81 -54.27 12.63
N TYR A 169 16.03 -54.65 12.96
CA TYR A 169 17.18 -53.74 12.90
C TYR A 169 17.40 -53.22 11.47
N ARG A 170 17.41 -54.12 10.48
CA ARG A 170 17.54 -53.72 9.06
C ARG A 170 16.40 -52.79 8.63
N LEU A 171 15.17 -53.06 9.04
CA LEU A 171 14.03 -52.21 8.76
C LEU A 171 14.24 -50.83 9.30
N VAL A 172 14.66 -50.70 10.58
CA VAL A 172 14.92 -49.39 11.21
C VAL A 172 16.04 -48.61 10.49
N VAL A 173 17.12 -49.30 10.13
CA VAL A 173 18.24 -48.69 9.37
C VAL A 173 17.76 -48.18 8.02
N VAL A 174 17.01 -48.97 7.26
CA VAL A 174 16.47 -48.58 5.96
C VAL A 174 15.52 -47.38 6.11
N GLN A 175 14.60 -47.43 7.09
CA GLN A 175 13.69 -46.32 7.37
C GLN A 175 14.45 -45.04 7.75
N PHE A 176 15.51 -45.17 8.55
CA PHE A 176 16.35 -44.01 8.92
C PHE A 176 17.04 -43.38 7.70
N VAL A 177 17.67 -44.20 6.85
CA VAL A 177 18.35 -43.73 5.65
C VAL A 177 17.36 -43.03 4.69
N ILE A 178 16.21 -43.68 4.43
CA ILE A 178 15.16 -43.11 3.58
C ILE A 178 14.62 -41.81 4.21
N GLY A 179 14.38 -41.80 5.53
CA GLY A 179 13.89 -40.64 6.26
C GLY A 179 14.84 -39.45 6.16
N VAL A 180 16.14 -39.66 6.33
CA VAL A 180 17.16 -38.60 6.17
C VAL A 180 17.18 -38.10 4.73
N LEU A 181 17.13 -38.99 3.73
CA LEU A 181 17.11 -38.59 2.32
C LEU A 181 15.90 -37.72 1.99
N ILE A 182 14.72 -38.10 2.48
CA ILE A 182 13.47 -37.32 2.30
C ILE A 182 13.60 -35.95 2.98
N LEU A 183 14.09 -35.89 4.23
CA LEU A 183 14.26 -34.61 4.96
C LEU A 183 15.25 -33.68 4.25
N VAL A 184 16.35 -34.18 3.75
CA VAL A 184 17.34 -33.41 2.96
C VAL A 184 16.69 -32.89 1.67
N THR A 185 15.93 -33.73 0.97
CA THR A 185 15.22 -33.32 -0.25
C THR A 185 14.20 -32.23 0.02
N ILE A 186 13.40 -32.37 1.10
CA ILE A 186 12.42 -31.39 1.54
C ILE A 186 13.12 -30.08 1.93
N LEU A 187 14.23 -30.14 2.65
CA LEU A 187 15.01 -28.97 3.06
C LEU A 187 15.49 -28.16 1.86
N ILE A 188 16.12 -28.84 0.88
CA ILE A 188 16.64 -28.22 -0.34
C ILE A 188 15.49 -27.61 -1.17
N SER A 189 14.43 -28.39 -1.39
CA SER A 189 13.26 -27.96 -2.15
C SER A 189 12.56 -26.76 -1.50
N SER A 190 12.34 -26.81 -0.18
CA SER A 190 11.75 -25.73 0.59
C SER A 190 12.62 -24.47 0.54
N PHE A 191 13.94 -24.61 0.66
CA PHE A 191 14.85 -23.47 0.57
C PHE A 191 14.75 -22.77 -0.78
N TYR A 192 14.77 -23.54 -1.87
CA TYR A 192 14.66 -23.00 -3.23
C TYR A 192 13.30 -22.36 -3.49
N LEU A 193 12.22 -23.05 -3.13
CA LEU A 193 10.84 -22.57 -3.33
C LEU A 193 10.57 -21.29 -2.56
N VAL A 194 10.91 -21.24 -1.27
CA VAL A 194 10.71 -20.06 -0.42
C VAL A 194 11.57 -18.88 -0.91
N LYS A 195 12.83 -19.12 -1.31
CA LYS A 195 13.70 -18.10 -1.88
C LYS A 195 13.09 -17.49 -3.16
N ARG A 196 12.53 -18.33 -4.04
CA ARG A 196 11.92 -17.91 -5.31
C ARG A 196 10.60 -17.15 -5.07
N SER A 197 9.74 -17.66 -4.19
CA SER A 197 8.43 -17.06 -3.89
C SER A 197 8.51 -15.71 -3.14
N LEU A 198 9.56 -15.51 -2.35
CA LEU A 198 9.75 -14.24 -1.60
C LEU A 198 10.66 -13.24 -2.33
N ARG A 199 11.15 -13.56 -3.53
CA ARG A 199 11.95 -12.64 -4.35
C ARG A 199 11.19 -11.36 -4.69
N PRO A 200 9.92 -11.39 -5.13
CA PRO A 200 9.18 -10.19 -5.47
C PRO A 200 9.02 -9.20 -4.31
N LEU A 201 8.85 -9.71 -3.08
CA LEU A 201 8.76 -8.85 -1.89
C LEU A 201 10.04 -8.03 -1.64
N ARG A 202 11.21 -8.60 -1.95
CA ARG A 202 12.48 -7.86 -1.87
C ARG A 202 12.58 -6.77 -2.93
N GLU A 203 12.10 -7.06 -4.14
CA GLU A 203 12.07 -6.06 -5.22
C GLU A 203 11.16 -4.88 -4.86
N VAL A 204 10.03 -5.13 -4.18
CA VAL A 204 9.16 -4.08 -3.60
C VAL A 204 9.92 -3.28 -2.52
N GLU A 205 10.60 -3.96 -1.59
CA GLU A 205 11.39 -3.31 -0.53
C GLU A 205 12.50 -2.42 -1.10
N ASP A 206 13.25 -2.92 -2.10
CA ASP A 206 14.35 -2.19 -2.73
C ASP A 206 13.83 -0.97 -3.53
N THR A 207 12.67 -1.11 -4.19
CA THR A 207 12.00 0.00 -4.86
C THR A 207 11.55 1.06 -3.84
N ALA A 208 10.91 0.64 -2.74
CA ALA A 208 10.49 1.56 -1.68
C ALA A 208 11.68 2.32 -1.06
N LYS A 209 12.83 1.65 -0.85
CA LYS A 209 14.07 2.29 -0.38
C LYS A 209 14.63 3.30 -1.38
N SER A 210 14.51 3.04 -2.68
CA SER A 210 14.97 3.98 -3.72
C SER A 210 14.08 5.22 -3.75
N ILE A 211 12.76 5.05 -3.65
CA ILE A 211 11.79 6.15 -3.58
C ILE A 211 12.03 7.01 -2.34
N ALA A 212 12.28 6.39 -1.18
CA ALA A 212 12.62 7.10 0.06
C ALA A 212 13.91 7.94 -0.06
N ARG A 213 14.79 7.63 -1.00
CA ARG A 213 15.99 8.39 -1.33
C ARG A 213 15.78 9.47 -2.39
N GLY A 214 14.55 9.63 -2.89
CA GLY A 214 14.17 10.66 -3.85
C GLY A 214 14.04 10.20 -5.32
N ASP A 215 14.26 8.91 -5.62
CA ASP A 215 14.05 8.36 -6.97
C ASP A 215 12.57 8.03 -7.18
N LEU A 216 11.78 9.08 -7.48
CA LEU A 216 10.32 8.98 -7.65
C LEU A 216 9.91 8.36 -9.00
N ASP A 217 10.83 8.22 -9.96
CA ASP A 217 10.54 7.64 -11.27
C ASP A 217 10.58 6.11 -11.25
N ARG A 218 11.16 5.54 -10.20
CA ARG A 218 11.26 4.10 -10.06
C ARG A 218 9.90 3.45 -9.81
N ARG A 219 9.67 2.32 -10.47
CA ARG A 219 8.44 1.53 -10.34
C ARG A 219 8.75 0.11 -9.87
N VAL A 220 7.80 -0.47 -9.16
CA VAL A 220 7.85 -1.89 -8.80
C VAL A 220 7.66 -2.71 -10.07
N PRO A 221 8.49 -3.75 -10.31
CA PRO A 221 8.31 -4.63 -11.46
C PRO A 221 6.90 -5.23 -11.50
N GLN A 222 6.37 -5.41 -12.70
CA GLN A 222 5.05 -5.99 -12.89
C GLN A 222 5.08 -7.50 -12.64
N TRP A 223 4.17 -7.97 -11.82
CA TRP A 223 3.91 -9.37 -11.52
C TRP A 223 2.48 -9.72 -11.93
N PRO A 224 2.18 -11.02 -12.21
CA PRO A 224 0.82 -11.41 -12.58
C PRO A 224 -0.20 -11.00 -11.52
N MET A 225 -1.27 -10.34 -11.94
CA MET A 225 -2.36 -9.85 -11.07
C MET A 225 -3.13 -10.96 -10.36
N THR A 226 -2.93 -12.21 -10.78
CA THR A 226 -3.49 -13.40 -10.12
C THR A 226 -2.78 -13.76 -8.82
N THR A 227 -1.66 -13.09 -8.49
CA THR A 227 -0.89 -13.29 -7.26
C THR A 227 -1.08 -12.12 -6.31
N GLU A 228 -1.00 -12.36 -5.00
CA GLU A 228 -1.09 -11.33 -3.96
C GLU A 228 0.01 -10.27 -4.12
N VAL A 229 1.21 -10.71 -4.55
CA VAL A 229 2.33 -9.80 -4.79
C VAL A 229 2.11 -8.95 -6.03
N GLY A 230 1.49 -9.48 -7.09
CA GLY A 230 1.11 -8.73 -8.28
C GLY A 230 0.07 -7.64 -7.96
N GLN A 231 -0.93 -7.98 -7.14
CA GLN A 231 -1.93 -7.01 -6.67
C GLN A 231 -1.28 -5.90 -5.82
N LEU A 232 -0.38 -6.27 -4.90
CA LEU A 232 0.36 -5.32 -4.08
C LEU A 232 1.25 -4.39 -4.93
N ALA A 233 1.99 -4.95 -5.89
CA ALA A 233 2.84 -4.19 -6.79
C ALA A 233 2.06 -3.18 -7.63
N ASN A 234 0.88 -3.60 -8.14
CA ASN A 234 -0.01 -2.71 -8.88
C ASN A 234 -0.57 -1.58 -8.00
N ALA A 235 -1.09 -1.91 -6.82
CA ALA A 235 -1.62 -0.92 -5.88
C ALA A 235 -0.55 0.11 -5.48
N LEU A 236 0.69 -0.34 -5.25
CA LEU A 236 1.81 0.53 -4.94
C LEU A 236 2.18 1.43 -6.13
N ASN A 237 2.20 0.91 -7.36
CA ASN A 237 2.48 1.71 -8.55
C ASN A 237 1.41 2.79 -8.78
N VAL A 238 0.11 2.48 -8.57
CA VAL A 238 -0.97 3.48 -8.63
C VAL A 238 -0.80 4.56 -7.57
N MET A 239 -0.46 4.18 -6.33
CA MET A 239 -0.18 5.14 -5.26
C MET A 239 1.02 6.04 -5.61
N LEU A 240 2.08 5.49 -6.20
CA LEU A 240 3.26 6.25 -6.63
C LEU A 240 2.94 7.23 -7.75
N GLU A 241 2.09 6.85 -8.70
CA GLU A 241 1.62 7.73 -9.77
C GLU A 241 0.85 8.93 -9.20
N GLN A 242 -0.08 8.68 -8.26
CA GLN A 242 -0.83 9.75 -7.59
C GLN A 242 0.09 10.67 -6.77
N LEU A 243 1.07 10.10 -6.06
CA LEU A 243 2.04 10.87 -5.29
C LEU A 243 2.89 11.77 -6.21
N GLN A 244 3.40 11.23 -7.31
CA GLN A 244 4.19 11.96 -8.30
C GLN A 244 3.37 13.09 -8.92
N ALA A 245 2.12 12.83 -9.32
CA ALA A 245 1.21 13.85 -9.84
C ALA A 245 0.96 14.98 -8.82
N SER A 246 0.77 14.62 -7.54
CA SER A 246 0.59 15.61 -6.47
C SER A 246 1.83 16.46 -6.24
N ILE A 247 3.03 15.87 -6.28
CA ILE A 247 4.30 16.60 -6.12
C ILE A 247 4.49 17.57 -7.29
N LEU A 248 4.28 17.12 -8.53
CA LEU A 248 4.40 17.97 -9.72
C LEU A 248 3.40 19.13 -9.67
N SER A 249 2.14 18.88 -9.31
CA SER A 249 1.14 19.94 -9.11
C SER A 249 1.53 20.93 -8.01
N ALA A 250 2.09 20.45 -6.90
CA ALA A 250 2.56 21.32 -5.82
C ALA A 250 3.75 22.21 -6.25
N GLN A 251 4.72 21.63 -7.01
CA GLN A 251 5.85 22.38 -7.55
C GLN A 251 5.40 23.44 -8.57
N GLU A 252 4.44 23.10 -9.41
CA GLU A 252 3.88 24.06 -10.37
C GLU A 252 3.20 25.23 -9.65
N LYS A 253 2.37 24.95 -8.65
CA LYS A 253 1.74 25.98 -7.81
C LYS A 253 2.78 26.85 -7.07
N GLU A 254 3.85 26.22 -6.54
CA GLU A 254 4.93 26.97 -5.89
C GLU A 254 5.62 27.91 -6.89
N SER A 255 5.93 27.42 -8.10
CA SER A 255 6.56 28.24 -9.13
C SER A 255 5.68 29.40 -9.60
N GLN A 256 4.37 29.17 -9.71
CA GLN A 256 3.38 30.22 -10.00
C GLN A 256 3.31 31.26 -8.88
N MET A 257 3.30 30.81 -7.61
CA MET A 257 3.30 31.71 -6.46
C MET A 257 4.58 32.55 -6.37
N ARG A 258 5.75 31.95 -6.62
CA ARG A 258 7.04 32.68 -6.64
C ARG A 258 7.04 33.78 -7.72
N ARG A 259 6.55 33.48 -8.93
CA ARG A 259 6.40 34.47 -10.00
C ARG A 259 5.44 35.58 -9.58
N PHE A 260 4.26 35.22 -9.05
CA PHE A 260 3.27 36.18 -8.57
C PHE A 260 3.84 37.16 -7.52
N VAL A 261 4.57 36.65 -6.51
CA VAL A 261 5.20 37.50 -5.48
C VAL A 261 6.28 38.42 -6.10
N GLY A 262 7.06 37.89 -7.07
CA GLY A 262 8.04 38.66 -7.80
C GLY A 262 7.42 39.84 -8.57
N ASP A 263 6.40 39.55 -9.37
CA ASP A 263 5.71 40.54 -10.21
C ASP A 263 4.98 41.60 -9.36
N ALA A 264 4.27 41.16 -8.31
CA ALA A 264 3.62 42.07 -7.36
C ALA A 264 4.64 43.03 -6.69
N SER A 265 5.81 42.48 -6.32
CA SER A 265 6.89 43.31 -5.70
C SER A 265 7.45 44.34 -6.67
N HIS A 266 7.57 43.99 -7.94
CA HIS A 266 8.03 44.91 -8.99
C HIS A 266 7.00 46.06 -9.22
N GLU A 267 5.70 45.69 -9.34
CA GLU A 267 4.62 46.64 -9.60
C GLU A 267 4.33 47.57 -8.40
N LEU A 268 4.59 47.14 -7.18
CA LEU A 268 4.51 48.00 -5.98
C LEU A 268 5.73 48.91 -5.83
N ARG A 269 6.93 48.47 -6.25
CA ARG A 269 8.16 49.24 -6.08
C ARG A 269 8.14 50.52 -6.95
N THR A 270 7.60 50.43 -8.17
CA THR A 270 7.58 51.54 -9.12
C THR A 270 6.82 52.78 -8.56
N PRO A 271 5.54 52.69 -8.15
CA PRO A 271 4.82 53.84 -7.58
C PRO A 271 5.45 54.29 -6.27
N LEU A 272 5.99 53.37 -5.44
CA LEU A 272 6.66 53.77 -4.20
C LEU A 272 7.93 54.61 -4.48
N THR A 273 8.68 54.27 -5.52
CA THR A 273 9.85 55.02 -5.98
C THR A 273 9.42 56.42 -6.45
N SER A 274 8.28 56.50 -7.19
CA SER A 274 7.71 57.75 -7.64
C SER A 274 7.30 58.63 -6.45
N VAL A 275 6.58 58.10 -5.46
CA VAL A 275 6.20 58.80 -4.22
C VAL A 275 7.45 59.35 -3.50
N LYS A 276 8.48 58.53 -3.35
CA LYS A 276 9.75 58.94 -2.74
C LYS A 276 10.40 60.07 -3.55
N GLY A 277 10.47 59.93 -4.88
CA GLY A 277 11.04 60.94 -5.78
C GLY A 277 10.30 62.29 -5.71
N TYR A 278 8.97 62.30 -5.69
CA TYR A 278 8.19 63.56 -5.51
C TYR A 278 8.44 64.19 -4.14
N SER A 279 8.56 63.37 -3.10
CA SER A 279 8.90 63.86 -1.76
C SER A 279 10.29 64.50 -1.70
N GLU A 280 11.30 63.84 -2.29
CA GLU A 280 12.69 64.33 -2.38
C GLU A 280 12.76 65.64 -3.21
N LEU A 281 12.00 65.73 -4.32
CA LEU A 281 11.95 66.92 -5.16
C LEU A 281 11.43 68.16 -4.40
N TYR A 282 10.42 67.97 -3.54
CA TYR A 282 9.91 69.00 -2.67
C TYR A 282 10.91 69.40 -1.58
N HIS A 283 11.50 68.43 -0.88
CA HIS A 283 12.44 68.68 0.19
C HIS A 283 13.75 69.36 -0.30
N SER A 284 14.21 69.04 -1.51
CA SER A 284 15.39 69.65 -2.09
C SER A 284 15.14 71.10 -2.58
N GLY A 285 13.89 71.57 -2.55
CA GLY A 285 13.52 72.90 -3.05
C GLY A 285 13.50 73.03 -4.59
N ALA A 286 13.62 71.91 -5.29
CA ALA A 286 13.56 71.85 -6.78
C ALA A 286 12.16 72.24 -7.30
N THR A 287 11.11 72.04 -6.48
CA THR A 287 9.78 72.57 -6.69
C THR A 287 9.24 73.18 -5.37
N LYS A 288 8.49 74.27 -5.52
CA LYS A 288 7.79 74.94 -4.37
C LYS A 288 6.27 74.71 -4.43
N ASP A 289 5.78 74.05 -5.47
CA ASP A 289 4.36 73.72 -5.65
C ASP A 289 3.98 72.46 -4.82
N ALA A 290 3.56 72.72 -3.57
CA ALA A 290 3.14 71.67 -2.65
C ALA A 290 1.88 70.97 -3.12
N ASP A 291 0.94 71.69 -3.74
CA ASP A 291 -0.34 71.12 -4.20
C ASP A 291 -0.14 70.17 -5.35
N TRP A 292 0.77 70.49 -6.28
CA TRP A 292 1.14 69.59 -7.36
C TRP A 292 1.83 68.33 -6.85
N VAL A 293 2.77 68.47 -5.90
CA VAL A 293 3.47 67.32 -5.30
C VAL A 293 2.49 66.39 -4.56
N LEU A 294 1.62 67.00 -3.71
CA LEU A 294 0.61 66.22 -2.96
C LEU A 294 -0.39 65.53 -3.90
N SER A 295 -0.79 66.16 -4.98
CA SER A 295 -1.65 65.55 -6.01
C SER A 295 -0.97 64.35 -6.68
N LYS A 296 0.35 64.46 -6.99
CA LYS A 296 1.09 63.34 -7.56
C LYS A 296 1.29 62.17 -6.58
N ILE A 297 1.61 62.48 -5.32
CA ILE A 297 1.73 61.48 -4.25
C ILE A 297 0.37 60.81 -4.01
N GLY A 298 -0.70 61.55 -3.95
CA GLY A 298 -2.06 61.04 -3.80
C GLY A 298 -2.47 60.10 -4.94
N GLY A 299 -2.14 60.47 -6.18
CA GLY A 299 -2.40 59.64 -7.35
C GLY A 299 -1.66 58.29 -7.30
N GLU A 300 -0.38 58.29 -6.92
CA GLU A 300 0.39 57.02 -6.77
C GLU A 300 -0.09 56.17 -5.56
N ALA A 301 -0.51 56.83 -4.45
CA ALA A 301 -1.10 56.13 -3.32
C ALA A 301 -2.43 55.44 -3.70
N GLN A 302 -3.30 56.12 -4.42
CA GLN A 302 -4.57 55.57 -4.93
C GLN A 302 -4.30 54.37 -5.86
N ARG A 303 -3.31 54.50 -6.74
CA ARG A 303 -2.90 53.42 -7.63
C ARG A 303 -2.41 52.20 -6.87
N MET A 304 -1.59 52.37 -5.83
CA MET A 304 -1.16 51.28 -4.96
C MET A 304 -2.34 50.62 -4.23
N SER A 305 -3.34 51.38 -3.78
CA SER A 305 -4.54 50.85 -3.14
C SER A 305 -5.33 49.93 -4.09
N VAL A 306 -5.56 50.36 -5.32
CA VAL A 306 -6.24 49.56 -6.35
C VAL A 306 -5.44 48.26 -6.64
N LEU A 307 -4.13 48.38 -6.77
CA LEU A 307 -3.26 47.24 -7.01
C LEU A 307 -3.34 46.20 -5.87
N VAL A 308 -3.32 46.66 -4.61
CA VAL A 308 -3.45 45.76 -3.45
C VAL A 308 -4.85 45.10 -3.40
N GLU A 309 -5.92 45.84 -3.69
CA GLU A 309 -7.27 45.27 -3.78
C GLU A 309 -7.40 44.23 -4.91
N ASP A 310 -6.78 44.46 -6.07
CA ASP A 310 -6.73 43.53 -7.17
C ASP A 310 -5.94 42.26 -6.81
N LEU A 311 -4.80 42.40 -6.12
CA LEU A 311 -4.02 41.27 -5.62
C LEU A 311 -4.80 40.41 -4.61
N LEU A 312 -5.53 41.05 -3.67
CA LEU A 312 -6.41 40.38 -2.71
C LEU A 312 -7.59 39.68 -3.43
N SER A 313 -8.17 40.32 -4.44
CA SER A 313 -9.25 39.74 -5.25
C SER A 313 -8.76 38.51 -6.01
N LEU A 314 -7.54 38.54 -6.59
CA LEU A 314 -6.94 37.42 -7.29
C LEU A 314 -6.70 36.22 -6.34
N THR A 315 -6.12 36.48 -5.15
CA THR A 315 -5.87 35.42 -4.16
C THR A 315 -7.17 34.80 -3.63
N ARG A 316 -8.23 35.59 -3.47
CA ARG A 316 -9.58 35.10 -3.11
C ARG A 316 -10.21 34.27 -4.24
N ALA A 317 -10.01 34.69 -5.50
CA ALA A 317 -10.52 33.96 -6.65
C ALA A 317 -9.91 32.57 -6.78
N GLU A 318 -8.62 32.42 -6.43
CA GLU A 318 -7.87 31.16 -6.53
C GLU A 318 -8.03 30.24 -5.30
N GLY A 319 -8.43 30.76 -4.13
CA GLY A 319 -8.35 30.02 -2.85
C GLY A 319 -9.65 29.75 -2.11
N GLN A 320 -10.75 30.46 -2.37
CA GLN A 320 -11.99 30.31 -1.61
C GLN A 320 -13.05 29.49 -2.34
N GLN A 321 -13.73 28.61 -1.59
CA GLN A 321 -14.97 27.98 -2.07
C GLN A 321 -15.98 29.06 -2.43
N MET A 322 -16.47 29.05 -3.68
CA MET A 322 -17.52 29.92 -4.13
C MET A 322 -18.86 29.50 -3.54
N GLU A 323 -19.60 30.43 -3.00
CA GLU A 323 -21.01 30.24 -2.66
C GLU A 323 -21.82 30.33 -3.96
N LYS A 324 -22.23 29.22 -4.49
CA LYS A 324 -22.93 29.14 -5.75
C LYS A 324 -24.44 29.19 -5.53
N HIS A 325 -25.06 30.13 -6.20
CA HIS A 325 -26.51 30.32 -6.24
C HIS A 325 -26.96 30.41 -7.71
N PRO A 326 -28.27 30.20 -7.99
CA PRO A 326 -28.83 30.56 -9.29
C PRO A 326 -28.70 32.06 -9.52
N VAL A 327 -28.05 32.48 -10.60
CA VAL A 327 -27.85 33.91 -10.96
C VAL A 327 -28.48 34.14 -12.32
N ASP A 328 -29.37 35.15 -12.40
CA ASP A 328 -29.93 35.66 -13.64
C ASP A 328 -28.91 36.65 -14.27
N MET A 329 -28.32 36.22 -15.39
CA MET A 329 -27.28 36.98 -16.08
C MET A 329 -27.87 38.26 -16.74
N LEU A 330 -29.17 38.30 -17.05
CA LEU A 330 -29.82 39.51 -17.56
C LEU A 330 -29.96 40.54 -16.44
N GLU A 331 -30.49 40.14 -15.28
CA GLU A 331 -30.66 41.04 -14.13
C GLU A 331 -29.28 41.59 -13.69
N LEU A 332 -28.26 40.71 -13.63
CA LEU A 332 -26.90 41.10 -13.27
C LEU A 332 -26.29 42.09 -14.29
N SER A 333 -26.48 41.86 -15.59
CA SER A 333 -25.98 42.75 -16.64
C SER A 333 -26.68 44.13 -16.61
N LEU A 334 -27.97 44.15 -16.35
CA LEU A 334 -28.72 45.40 -16.19
C LEU A 334 -28.26 46.19 -14.95
N SER A 335 -27.98 45.49 -13.84
CA SER A 335 -27.46 46.11 -12.61
C SER A 335 -26.09 46.75 -12.87
N VAL A 336 -25.16 46.01 -13.52
CA VAL A 336 -23.81 46.53 -13.89
C VAL A 336 -23.95 47.74 -14.82
N ALA A 337 -24.75 47.63 -15.88
CA ALA A 337 -24.95 48.71 -16.84
C ALA A 337 -25.54 49.98 -16.17
N SER A 338 -26.49 49.79 -15.26
CA SER A 338 -27.09 50.88 -14.49
C SER A 338 -26.06 51.61 -13.61
N SER A 339 -25.27 50.86 -12.86
CA SER A 339 -24.22 51.41 -11.99
C SER A 339 -23.16 52.15 -12.77
N LEU A 340 -22.74 51.61 -13.91
CA LEU A 340 -21.71 52.23 -14.74
C LEU A 340 -22.23 53.45 -15.53
N ARG A 341 -23.48 53.47 -15.96
CA ARG A 341 -24.10 54.69 -16.55
C ARG A 341 -24.12 55.87 -15.57
N ALA A 342 -24.33 55.58 -14.27
CA ALA A 342 -24.26 56.62 -13.24
C ALA A 342 -22.84 57.19 -13.04
N ALA A 343 -21.83 56.33 -13.17
CA ALA A 343 -20.41 56.70 -13.05
C ALA A 343 -19.87 57.38 -14.33
N TRP A 344 -20.44 57.05 -15.48
CA TRP A 344 -20.01 57.52 -16.82
C TRP A 344 -21.25 58.12 -17.57
N PRO A 345 -21.80 59.28 -17.17
CA PRO A 345 -23.05 59.77 -17.71
C PRO A 345 -22.99 60.10 -19.20
N ASP A 346 -21.79 60.43 -19.75
CA ASP A 346 -21.59 60.79 -21.13
C ASP A 346 -21.30 59.59 -22.04
N ARG A 347 -21.34 58.34 -21.49
CA ARG A 347 -21.01 57.12 -22.20
C ARG A 347 -22.23 56.28 -22.50
N SER A 348 -22.23 55.63 -23.68
CA SER A 348 -23.32 54.74 -24.09
C SER A 348 -23.02 53.29 -23.65
N ILE A 349 -23.86 52.74 -22.80
CA ILE A 349 -23.78 51.34 -22.35
C ILE A 349 -25.11 50.66 -22.66
N GLY A 350 -25.12 49.69 -23.56
CA GLY A 350 -26.29 48.90 -23.96
C GLY A 350 -26.34 47.53 -23.34
N VAL A 351 -27.54 47.00 -23.12
CA VAL A 351 -27.76 45.57 -22.77
C VAL A 351 -28.81 45.04 -23.73
N VAL A 352 -28.50 43.96 -24.43
CA VAL A 352 -29.38 43.29 -25.38
C VAL A 352 -29.56 41.83 -24.94
N ASN A 353 -30.79 41.42 -24.77
CA ASN A 353 -31.14 40.04 -24.46
C ASN A 353 -31.67 39.32 -25.69
N ASN A 354 -30.93 38.34 -26.16
CA ASN A 354 -31.26 37.46 -27.29
C ASN A 354 -31.63 36.03 -26.84
N THR A 355 -31.97 35.85 -25.55
CA THR A 355 -32.38 34.54 -25.03
C THR A 355 -33.89 34.36 -25.12
N GLY A 356 -34.36 33.13 -25.37
CA GLY A 356 -35.77 32.74 -25.36
C GLY A 356 -36.30 32.43 -23.97
N SER A 357 -35.43 32.36 -22.94
CA SER A 357 -35.72 32.04 -21.54
C SER A 357 -34.83 32.86 -20.60
N VAL A 358 -35.09 32.79 -19.31
CA VAL A 358 -34.23 33.44 -18.30
C VAL A 358 -32.84 32.82 -18.32
N PRO A 359 -31.76 33.57 -18.54
CA PRO A 359 -30.40 33.07 -18.64
C PRO A 359 -29.79 32.79 -17.26
N LEU A 360 -30.21 31.67 -16.62
CA LEU A 360 -29.73 31.25 -15.31
C LEU A 360 -28.41 30.52 -15.39
N VAL A 361 -27.48 30.84 -14.51
CA VAL A 361 -26.22 30.14 -14.31
C VAL A 361 -26.02 29.82 -12.82
N GLU A 362 -25.29 28.74 -12.50
CA GLU A 362 -24.91 28.46 -11.12
C GLU A 362 -23.61 29.20 -10.80
N GLY A 363 -23.67 30.22 -9.92
CA GLY A 363 -22.49 31.05 -9.65
C GLY A 363 -22.62 31.94 -8.42
N ASP A 364 -21.54 32.65 -8.15
CA ASP A 364 -21.45 33.70 -7.12
C ASP A 364 -21.81 35.07 -7.77
N PRO A 365 -22.94 35.67 -7.38
CA PRO A 365 -23.41 36.91 -8.01
C PRO A 365 -22.43 38.09 -7.87
N THR A 366 -21.70 38.14 -6.73
CA THR A 366 -20.71 39.22 -6.49
C THR A 366 -19.53 39.09 -7.42
N ARG A 367 -19.05 37.87 -7.62
CA ARG A 367 -17.91 37.58 -8.51
C ARG A 367 -18.30 37.77 -9.98
N LEU A 368 -19.48 37.30 -10.40
CA LEU A 368 -19.97 37.52 -11.76
C LEU A 368 -20.23 39.00 -12.03
N HIS A 369 -20.72 39.77 -11.04
CA HIS A 369 -20.82 41.24 -11.12
C HIS A 369 -19.43 41.85 -11.35
N GLN A 370 -18.40 41.42 -10.64
CA GLN A 370 -17.02 41.90 -10.81
C GLN A 370 -16.49 41.59 -12.22
N VAL A 371 -16.77 40.39 -12.75
CA VAL A 371 -16.41 40.00 -14.13
C VAL A 371 -16.98 41.00 -15.13
N LEU A 372 -18.29 41.22 -15.10
CA LEU A 372 -18.95 42.13 -16.05
C LEU A 372 -18.48 43.60 -15.85
N THR A 373 -18.32 44.03 -14.61
CA THR A 373 -17.83 45.40 -14.29
C THR A 373 -16.41 45.59 -14.86
N ASN A 374 -15.51 44.61 -14.73
CA ASN A 374 -14.16 44.69 -15.27
C ASN A 374 -14.16 44.78 -16.79
N LEU A 375 -14.98 43.99 -17.48
CA LEU A 375 -15.03 43.96 -18.95
C LEU A 375 -15.66 45.27 -19.48
N VAL A 376 -16.75 45.76 -18.91
CA VAL A 376 -17.36 47.01 -19.33
C VAL A 376 -16.43 48.20 -19.05
N ASN A 377 -15.79 48.27 -17.87
CA ASN A 377 -14.79 49.29 -17.58
C ASN A 377 -13.59 49.23 -18.56
N ASN A 378 -13.18 48.05 -18.99
CA ASN A 378 -12.12 47.89 -19.94
C ASN A 378 -12.50 48.54 -21.29
N GLY A 379 -13.71 48.30 -21.81
CA GLY A 379 -14.25 48.98 -23.00
C GLY A 379 -14.36 50.47 -22.86
N LEU A 380 -14.85 50.95 -21.69
CA LEU A 380 -14.99 52.40 -21.41
C LEU A 380 -13.65 53.14 -21.34
N ASN A 381 -12.61 52.51 -20.78
CA ASN A 381 -11.31 53.12 -20.54
C ASN A 381 -10.42 53.06 -21.80
N HIS A 382 -10.51 51.99 -22.58
CA HIS A 382 -9.59 51.69 -23.68
C HIS A 382 -10.23 51.89 -25.07
N GLY A 383 -11.57 51.86 -25.20
CA GLY A 383 -12.26 52.07 -26.46
C GLY A 383 -12.14 53.48 -26.99
N GLY A 384 -11.77 54.50 -26.17
CA GLY A 384 -11.74 55.91 -26.55
C GLY A 384 -12.97 56.71 -26.07
N PRO A 385 -12.97 58.06 -26.21
CA PRO A 385 -14.01 58.91 -25.60
C PRO A 385 -15.42 58.70 -26.17
N GLU A 386 -15.55 58.30 -27.43
CA GLU A 386 -16.81 58.13 -28.13
C GLU A 386 -17.28 56.66 -28.20
N ALA A 387 -16.48 55.71 -27.72
CA ALA A 387 -16.78 54.31 -27.87
C ALA A 387 -18.04 53.91 -27.05
N LYS A 388 -18.87 53.09 -27.68
CA LYS A 388 -20.07 52.49 -27.08
C LYS A 388 -19.73 51.11 -26.58
N VAL A 389 -20.26 50.75 -25.39
CA VAL A 389 -20.09 49.38 -24.86
C VAL A 389 -21.46 48.71 -24.86
N GLN A 390 -21.50 47.46 -25.37
CA GLN A 390 -22.73 46.69 -25.43
C GLN A 390 -22.51 45.32 -24.76
N ILE A 391 -23.48 44.91 -23.97
CA ILE A 391 -23.55 43.56 -23.33
C ILE A 391 -24.64 42.79 -24.06
N ASP A 392 -24.29 41.76 -24.82
CA ASP A 392 -25.21 40.83 -25.47
C ASP A 392 -25.29 39.53 -24.75
N ILE A 393 -26.51 39.07 -24.43
CA ILE A 393 -26.75 37.81 -23.75
C ILE A 393 -27.48 36.89 -24.72
N SER A 394 -26.97 35.68 -24.89
CA SER A 394 -27.57 34.63 -25.72
C SER A 394 -27.42 33.27 -25.05
N THR A 395 -28.15 32.27 -25.53
CA THR A 395 -28.01 30.90 -25.11
C THR A 395 -27.52 30.08 -26.33
N GLU A 396 -26.42 29.37 -26.18
CA GLU A 396 -25.85 28.47 -27.19
C GLU A 396 -25.69 27.09 -26.56
N ASP A 397 -26.35 26.06 -27.10
CA ASP A 397 -26.39 24.70 -26.56
C ASP A 397 -26.83 24.71 -25.07
N GLU A 398 -25.97 24.20 -24.18
CA GLU A 398 -26.17 24.16 -22.71
C GLU A 398 -25.42 25.30 -21.98
N ALA A 399 -25.12 26.39 -22.67
CA ALA A 399 -24.36 27.52 -22.09
C ALA A 399 -25.06 28.85 -22.27
N VAL A 400 -25.00 29.67 -21.23
CA VAL A 400 -25.29 31.13 -21.32
C VAL A 400 -24.05 31.82 -21.83
N VAL A 401 -24.19 32.54 -22.93
CA VAL A 401 -23.11 33.28 -23.58
C VAL A 401 -23.32 34.75 -23.36
N VAL A 402 -22.36 35.42 -22.73
CA VAL A 402 -22.36 36.88 -22.54
C VAL A 402 -21.20 37.45 -23.35
N ARG A 403 -21.54 38.33 -24.32
CA ARG A 403 -20.57 39.10 -25.11
C ARG A 403 -20.56 40.55 -24.63
N VAL A 404 -19.38 41.03 -24.27
CA VAL A 404 -19.15 42.43 -23.97
C VAL A 404 -18.31 43.03 -25.12
N SER A 405 -18.89 43.92 -25.87
CA SER A 405 -18.27 44.54 -27.05
C SER A 405 -18.11 46.02 -26.91
N ASP A 406 -17.01 46.58 -27.41
CA ASP A 406 -16.82 48.00 -27.66
C ASP A 406 -16.50 48.26 -29.13
N ASP A 407 -16.90 49.42 -29.65
CA ASP A 407 -16.60 49.90 -31.00
C ASP A 407 -15.38 50.87 -30.99
N GLY A 408 -14.43 50.60 -30.11
CA GLY A 408 -13.27 51.46 -29.85
C GLY A 408 -12.07 51.19 -30.75
N ALA A 409 -10.89 51.56 -30.22
CA ALA A 409 -9.63 51.45 -30.98
C ALA A 409 -9.20 50.04 -31.30
N GLY A 410 -9.72 49.04 -30.62
CA GLY A 410 -9.27 47.64 -30.72
C GLY A 410 -7.81 47.43 -30.33
N MET A 411 -7.29 46.20 -30.57
CA MET A 411 -5.90 45.85 -30.27
C MET A 411 -5.34 44.89 -31.34
N PRO A 412 -3.99 44.87 -31.55
CA PRO A 412 -3.36 43.93 -32.43
C PRO A 412 -3.57 42.47 -31.96
N PRO A 413 -3.59 41.50 -32.87
CA PRO A 413 -3.74 40.07 -32.52
C PRO A 413 -2.64 39.56 -31.59
N GLU A 414 -1.45 40.12 -31.61
CA GLU A 414 -0.33 39.82 -30.74
C GLU A 414 -0.68 40.11 -29.27
N ASP A 415 -1.26 41.30 -29.03
CA ASP A 415 -1.68 41.73 -27.70
C ASP A 415 -2.86 40.89 -27.18
N ALA A 416 -3.82 40.56 -28.05
CA ALA A 416 -5.01 39.77 -27.72
C ALA A 416 -4.67 38.38 -27.13
N GLN A 417 -3.53 37.79 -27.48
CA GLN A 417 -3.08 36.51 -26.93
C GLN A 417 -2.61 36.62 -25.48
N HIS A 418 -2.13 37.79 -25.06
CA HIS A 418 -1.49 38.01 -23.77
C HIS A 418 -2.32 38.82 -22.78
N ILE A 419 -3.46 39.40 -23.17
CA ILE A 419 -4.23 40.32 -22.33
C ILE A 419 -4.79 39.68 -21.04
N PHE A 420 -4.88 38.34 -20.95
CA PHE A 420 -5.29 37.61 -19.76
C PHE A 420 -4.11 37.24 -18.85
N GLU A 421 -2.88 37.56 -19.27
CA GLU A 421 -1.69 37.37 -18.43
C GLU A 421 -1.67 38.44 -17.32
N ARG A 422 -1.15 38.08 -16.17
CA ARG A 422 -1.06 38.99 -15.00
C ARG A 422 -0.09 40.11 -15.33
N PHE A 423 -0.50 41.37 -14.99
CA PHE A 423 0.27 42.59 -15.23
C PHE A 423 0.55 42.94 -16.71
N TYR A 424 -0.05 42.20 -17.64
CA TYR A 424 0.12 42.49 -19.07
C TYR A 424 -0.58 43.78 -19.46
N ARG A 425 0.06 44.60 -20.32
CA ARG A 425 -0.42 45.87 -20.81
C ARG A 425 0.13 46.14 -22.20
N ALA A 426 -0.73 46.30 -23.21
CA ALA A 426 -0.37 46.48 -24.60
C ALA A 426 0.47 47.75 -24.88
N ASP A 427 0.35 48.80 -24.07
CA ASP A 427 1.07 50.06 -24.28
C ASP A 427 1.53 50.64 -22.93
N THR A 428 2.83 50.56 -22.62
CA THR A 428 3.42 51.02 -21.36
C THR A 428 3.49 52.56 -21.21
N SER A 429 3.35 53.31 -22.31
CA SER A 429 3.52 54.78 -22.34
C SER A 429 2.19 55.55 -22.16
N ARG A 430 1.12 55.15 -22.84
CA ARG A 430 -0.22 55.76 -22.76
C ARG A 430 -1.03 55.33 -21.54
N SER A 431 -0.84 54.09 -21.12
CA SER A 431 -1.61 53.47 -20.04
C SER A 431 -1.20 53.90 -18.62
N ARG A 432 -0.05 54.57 -18.43
CA ARG A 432 0.32 55.20 -17.15
C ARG A 432 -0.66 56.26 -16.69
N ALA A 433 -1.33 56.95 -17.64
CA ALA A 433 -2.32 57.95 -17.34
C ALA A 433 -3.72 57.37 -16.99
N SER A 434 -4.05 56.16 -17.44
CA SER A 434 -5.36 55.54 -17.21
C SER A 434 -5.43 54.62 -15.97
N GLY A 435 -4.35 54.47 -15.18
CA GLY A 435 -4.35 53.93 -13.84
C GLY A 435 -4.61 52.42 -13.65
N GLY A 436 -4.72 51.63 -14.71
CA GLY A 436 -5.02 50.18 -14.60
C GLY A 436 -3.86 49.36 -14.03
N SER A 437 -4.14 48.38 -13.17
CA SER A 437 -3.17 47.43 -12.55
C SER A 437 -2.63 46.39 -13.50
N GLY A 438 -3.31 46.10 -14.63
CA GLY A 438 -3.05 44.95 -15.50
C GLY A 438 -3.51 43.62 -14.90
N LEU A 439 -4.24 43.64 -13.79
CA LEU A 439 -4.76 42.41 -13.15
C LEU A 439 -6.25 42.16 -13.46
N GLY A 440 -7.02 43.17 -13.86
CA GLY A 440 -8.47 43.08 -14.04
C GLY A 440 -8.90 41.97 -14.99
N LEU A 441 -8.25 41.79 -16.15
CA LEU A 441 -8.56 40.73 -17.09
C LEU A 441 -8.07 39.36 -16.61
N ALA A 442 -6.95 39.28 -15.90
CA ALA A 442 -6.47 38.04 -15.28
C ALA A 442 -7.42 37.57 -14.17
N ILE A 443 -7.94 38.51 -13.33
CA ILE A 443 -8.99 38.26 -12.34
C ILE A 443 -10.25 37.76 -13.03
N THR A 444 -10.69 38.44 -14.09
CA THR A 444 -11.87 38.05 -14.88
C THR A 444 -11.77 36.64 -15.38
N LYS A 445 -10.63 36.23 -15.98
CA LYS A 445 -10.40 34.88 -16.43
C LYS A 445 -10.46 33.88 -15.28
N SER A 446 -9.77 34.13 -14.18
CA SER A 446 -9.79 33.25 -12.98
C SER A 446 -11.20 33.07 -12.41
N LEU A 447 -11.99 34.14 -12.36
CA LEU A 447 -13.37 34.09 -11.88
C LEU A 447 -14.27 33.27 -12.82
N VAL A 448 -14.17 33.48 -14.15
CA VAL A 448 -14.94 32.74 -15.14
C VAL A 448 -14.57 31.24 -15.11
N GLU A 449 -13.29 30.91 -15.07
CA GLU A 449 -12.80 29.52 -14.96
C GLU A 449 -13.27 28.87 -13.65
N GLY A 450 -13.29 29.61 -12.55
CA GLY A 450 -13.86 29.16 -11.26
C GLY A 450 -15.35 28.82 -11.34
N HIS A 451 -16.10 29.43 -12.24
CA HIS A 451 -17.48 29.11 -12.56
C HIS A 451 -17.63 28.00 -13.61
N ARG A 452 -16.55 27.28 -13.96
CA ARG A 452 -16.48 26.26 -15.03
C ARG A 452 -16.82 26.83 -16.41
N GLY A 453 -16.66 28.16 -16.58
CA GLY A 453 -16.85 28.87 -17.82
C GLY A 453 -15.55 29.00 -18.62
N THR A 454 -15.69 29.59 -19.81
CA THR A 454 -14.57 29.98 -20.66
C THR A 454 -14.70 31.44 -21.04
N ILE A 455 -13.56 32.10 -21.20
CA ILE A 455 -13.49 33.48 -21.73
C ILE A 455 -12.58 33.53 -22.95
N ALA A 456 -13.01 34.22 -23.97
CA ALA A 456 -12.24 34.47 -25.19
C ALA A 456 -12.32 35.95 -25.60
N VAL A 457 -11.37 36.40 -26.38
CA VAL A 457 -11.35 37.76 -26.95
C VAL A 457 -11.19 37.70 -28.46
N SER A 458 -11.84 38.59 -29.13
CA SER A 458 -11.63 38.91 -30.56
C SER A 458 -11.50 40.42 -30.68
N SER A 459 -10.47 40.92 -31.29
CA SER A 459 -10.23 42.34 -31.46
C SER A 459 -9.49 42.63 -32.77
N ASP A 460 -9.91 43.70 -33.43
CA ASP A 460 -9.24 44.20 -34.61
C ASP A 460 -9.00 45.71 -34.44
N VAL A 461 -7.82 46.17 -34.87
CA VAL A 461 -7.43 47.59 -34.74
C VAL A 461 -8.37 48.48 -35.56
N GLY A 462 -8.99 49.46 -34.90
CA GLY A 462 -9.93 50.38 -35.47
C GLY A 462 -11.36 49.86 -35.62
N ILE A 463 -11.65 48.62 -35.19
CA ILE A 463 -13.00 48.04 -35.25
C ILE A 463 -13.59 47.92 -33.81
N GLY A 464 -12.74 47.58 -32.83
CA GLY A 464 -13.13 47.40 -31.45
C GLY A 464 -12.74 46.05 -30.87
N THR A 465 -13.30 45.73 -29.67
CA THR A 465 -13.00 44.49 -28.95
C THR A 465 -14.26 43.81 -28.53
N VAL A 466 -14.29 42.47 -28.60
CA VAL A 466 -15.39 41.60 -28.14
C VAL A 466 -14.82 40.55 -27.17
N PHE A 467 -15.23 40.60 -25.94
CA PHE A 467 -15.01 39.57 -24.97
C PHE A 467 -16.22 38.62 -24.93
N THR A 468 -16.00 37.32 -25.08
CA THR A 468 -17.03 36.29 -25.04
C THR A 468 -16.84 35.40 -23.85
N ILE A 469 -17.83 35.38 -22.94
CA ILE A 469 -17.88 34.49 -21.78
C ILE A 469 -18.92 33.41 -22.08
N LYS A 470 -18.57 32.17 -21.82
CA LYS A 470 -19.51 31.04 -21.84
C LYS A 470 -19.57 30.42 -20.46
N LEU A 471 -20.75 30.36 -19.87
CA LEU A 471 -21.02 29.78 -18.56
C LEU A 471 -22.01 28.62 -18.72
N PRO A 472 -21.86 27.49 -18.02
CA PRO A 472 -22.85 26.42 -18.01
C PRO A 472 -24.23 26.96 -17.63
N ALA A 473 -25.24 26.70 -18.45
CA ALA A 473 -26.63 27.08 -18.11
C ALA A 473 -27.14 26.21 -16.98
N LEU A 474 -27.88 26.81 -16.06
CA LEU A 474 -28.65 26.03 -15.08
C LEU A 474 -29.91 25.54 -15.82
N VAL A 475 -29.90 24.25 -16.15
CA VAL A 475 -31.08 23.58 -16.74
C VAL A 475 -32.03 23.27 -15.60
N ASP A 476 -33.30 23.73 -15.71
CA ASP A 476 -34.38 23.41 -14.75
C ASP A 476 -34.70 21.92 -14.70
#